data_e7c6fb89a983a540aeaf413617daa2f3
#
_entry.id   e7c6fb89a983a540aeaf413617daa2f3
#
_cell.length_a   1.000
_cell.length_b   1.000
_cell.length_c   1.000
_cell.angle_alpha   90.00
_cell.angle_beta   90.00
_cell.angle_gamma   90.00
#
_symmetry.space_group_name_H-M   'P 1'
#
loop_
_entity.id
_entity.type
_entity.pdbx_description
1 polymer ?
#
loop_
_entity_poly.entity_id
_entity_poly.type
_entity_poly.pdbx_seq_one_letter_code
_entity_poly.pdbx_strand_id
1 'polypeptide(L)'
;MKVILHLSSLTRTPFSSPSLPHSKPISVAAKTKPLSISFQHEEAEKRNLELRVCTNRTCRRQGSLESLQVLSGIAPPHVSVTACGCLGKCGAGPNVAVVPDAVFIKHCATPARAAEMMSFLCLGRDGTDIQTETNKCLEALALRKRAEDEMDKGNFSEAFHLLSQV
;
A
#
# COMPACT_ATOMS: atom_id res chain seq x y z
N MET A 1 -6.64 40.94 -42.20
CA MET A 1 -6.37 39.57 -42.62
C MET A 1 -7.29 38.63 -41.85
N LYS A 2 -8.30 38.06 -42.51
CA LYS A 2 -9.28 37.12 -41.90
C LYS A 2 -8.73 35.71 -42.10
N VAL A 3 -8.53 34.97 -40.98
CA VAL A 3 -8.14 33.55 -41.01
C VAL A 3 -9.45 32.74 -40.89
N ILE A 4 -9.76 32.00 -41.92
CA ILE A 4 -10.93 31.10 -41.98
C ILE A 4 -10.47 29.74 -41.46
N LEU A 5 -11.07 29.29 -40.35
CA LEU A 5 -10.88 27.94 -39.81
C LEU A 5 -11.85 26.98 -40.50
N HIS A 6 -11.33 26.04 -41.28
CA HIS A 6 -12.09 24.91 -41.82
C HIS A 6 -12.34 23.86 -40.73
N LEU A 7 -13.59 23.64 -40.38
CA LEU A 7 -14.04 22.47 -39.63
C LEU A 7 -14.19 21.27 -40.57
N SER A 8 -13.34 20.28 -40.44
CA SER A 8 -13.52 18.98 -41.10
C SER A 8 -14.39 18.08 -40.23
N SER A 9 -15.56 17.76 -40.73
CA SER A 9 -16.50 16.81 -40.12
C SER A 9 -15.99 15.38 -40.26
N LEU A 10 -15.72 14.71 -39.13
CA LEU A 10 -15.42 13.28 -39.07
C LEU A 10 -16.73 12.50 -38.97
N THR A 11 -17.03 11.76 -40.03
CA THR A 11 -18.14 10.80 -40.15
C THR A 11 -17.89 9.59 -39.27
N ARG A 12 -18.80 9.34 -38.30
CA ARG A 12 -18.86 8.12 -37.52
C ARG A 12 -19.34 6.95 -38.36
N THR A 13 -18.56 5.89 -38.51
CA THR A 13 -19.01 4.59 -39.00
C THR A 13 -19.62 3.78 -37.85
N PRO A 14 -20.76 3.12 -38.05
CA PRO A 14 -21.35 2.25 -37.04
C PRO A 14 -20.61 0.90 -36.99
N PHE A 15 -20.13 0.56 -35.79
CA PHE A 15 -19.50 -0.72 -35.51
C PHE A 15 -20.58 -1.78 -35.28
N SER A 16 -20.70 -2.74 -36.22
CA SER A 16 -21.60 -3.88 -36.08
C SER A 16 -21.02 -4.92 -35.13
N SER A 17 -21.74 -5.23 -34.06
CA SER A 17 -21.40 -6.29 -33.09
C SER A 17 -21.76 -7.66 -33.68
N PRO A 18 -20.86 -8.68 -33.59
CA PRO A 18 -21.22 -10.05 -33.93
C PRO A 18 -22.01 -10.71 -32.81
N SER A 19 -23.12 -11.35 -33.19
CA SER A 19 -24.00 -12.13 -32.32
C SER A 19 -23.31 -13.39 -31.82
N LEU A 20 -23.32 -13.62 -30.49
CA LEU A 20 -22.87 -14.86 -29.84
C LEU A 20 -23.95 -15.96 -29.97
N PRO A 21 -23.56 -17.22 -30.21
CA PRO A 21 -24.51 -18.33 -30.25
C PRO A 21 -24.96 -18.73 -28.84
N HIS A 22 -26.27 -19.00 -28.74
CA HIS A 22 -26.96 -19.54 -27.57
C HIS A 22 -26.38 -20.91 -27.16
N SER A 23 -25.74 -21.02 -26.02
CA SER A 23 -25.41 -22.28 -25.38
C SER A 23 -26.51 -22.68 -24.38
N LYS A 24 -27.01 -23.91 -24.53
CA LYS A 24 -28.04 -24.54 -23.70
C LYS A 24 -27.61 -24.67 -22.23
N PRO A 25 -28.54 -24.57 -21.27
CA PRO A 25 -28.20 -24.79 -19.86
C PRO A 25 -28.00 -26.28 -19.58
N ILE A 26 -26.82 -26.66 -19.14
CA ILE A 26 -26.53 -27.98 -18.56
C ILE A 26 -26.92 -27.94 -17.09
N SER A 27 -28.00 -28.60 -16.74
CA SER A 27 -28.46 -28.85 -15.39
C SER A 27 -27.53 -29.91 -14.75
N VAL A 28 -26.59 -29.51 -13.90
CA VAL A 28 -25.84 -30.43 -13.05
C VAL A 28 -26.29 -30.21 -11.61
N ALA A 29 -27.11 -31.12 -11.10
CA ALA A 29 -27.47 -31.21 -9.71
C ALA A 29 -26.25 -31.74 -8.92
N ALA A 30 -25.42 -30.84 -8.40
CA ALA A 30 -24.37 -31.19 -7.45
C ALA A 30 -24.91 -31.02 -6.01
N LYS A 31 -25.10 -32.14 -5.32
CA LYS A 31 -25.29 -32.20 -3.86
C LYS A 31 -24.05 -31.63 -3.17
N THR A 32 -24.03 -30.36 -2.84
CA THR A 32 -23.03 -29.78 -1.96
C THR A 32 -23.42 -30.05 -0.51
N LYS A 33 -22.66 -30.97 0.12
CA LYS A 33 -22.62 -31.04 1.59
C LYS A 33 -22.10 -29.70 2.12
N PRO A 34 -22.69 -29.11 3.18
CA PRO A 34 -22.10 -27.94 3.82
C PRO A 34 -20.79 -28.37 4.47
N LEU A 35 -19.66 -27.93 3.94
CA LEU A 35 -18.39 -27.93 4.64
C LEU A 35 -18.50 -26.87 5.73
N SER A 36 -18.73 -27.32 6.96
CA SER A 36 -18.54 -26.49 8.16
C SER A 36 -17.04 -26.24 8.27
N ILE A 37 -16.58 -25.14 7.69
CA ILE A 37 -15.25 -24.61 7.98
C ILE A 37 -15.36 -23.99 9.35
N SER A 38 -14.99 -24.74 10.38
CA SER A 38 -14.68 -24.20 11.70
C SER A 38 -13.43 -23.33 11.50
N PHE A 39 -13.63 -22.02 11.45
CA PHE A 39 -12.55 -21.07 11.67
C PHE A 39 -12.12 -21.24 13.13
N GLN A 40 -11.15 -22.13 13.36
CA GLN A 40 -10.40 -22.09 14.59
C GLN A 40 -9.68 -20.74 14.58
N HIS A 41 -9.97 -19.91 15.58
CA HIS A 41 -9.19 -18.76 15.97
C HIS A 41 -7.81 -19.30 16.40
N GLU A 42 -6.94 -19.59 15.40
CA GLU A 42 -5.53 -19.67 15.66
C GLU A 42 -5.10 -18.24 16.01
N GLU A 43 -4.65 -18.07 17.23
CA GLU A 43 -3.89 -16.91 17.66
C GLU A 43 -2.95 -16.54 16.52
N ALA A 44 -3.06 -15.31 16.03
CA ALA A 44 -2.25 -14.81 14.92
C ALA A 44 -0.79 -14.86 15.38
N GLU A 45 -0.16 -16.01 15.17
CA GLU A 45 1.27 -16.21 15.36
C GLU A 45 1.93 -15.05 14.62
N LYS A 46 2.63 -14.18 15.36
CA LYS A 46 3.29 -12.98 14.83
C LYS A 46 4.28 -13.42 13.75
N ARG A 47 3.77 -13.56 12.51
CA ARG A 47 4.60 -13.93 11.37
C ARG A 47 5.61 -12.84 11.13
N ASN A 48 6.86 -13.21 11.04
CA ASN A 48 7.89 -12.28 10.62
C ASN A 48 7.62 -11.85 9.17
N LEU A 49 7.22 -10.61 8.97
CA LEU A 49 6.97 -10.02 7.66
C LEU A 49 8.22 -9.28 7.18
N GLU A 50 8.51 -9.37 5.90
CA GLU A 50 9.52 -8.56 5.24
C GLU A 50 8.87 -7.70 4.16
N LEU A 51 9.02 -6.38 4.28
CA LEU A 51 8.57 -5.41 3.29
C LEU A 51 9.75 -5.00 2.42
N ARG A 52 9.70 -5.35 1.15
CA ARG A 52 10.73 -5.00 0.16
C ARG A 52 10.27 -3.80 -0.65
N VAL A 53 10.86 -2.65 -0.41
CA VAL A 53 10.54 -1.39 -1.10
C VAL A 53 11.43 -1.24 -2.33
N CYS A 54 10.82 -1.11 -3.50
CA CYS A 54 11.54 -0.89 -4.75
C CYS A 54 12.19 0.50 -4.77
N THR A 55 13.52 0.56 -4.77
CA THR A 55 14.29 1.82 -4.85
C THR A 55 14.93 2.05 -6.22
N ASN A 56 14.48 1.36 -7.27
CA ASN A 56 14.99 1.55 -8.62
C ASN A 56 14.59 2.94 -9.18
N ARG A 57 15.30 3.37 -10.25
CA ARG A 57 15.24 4.71 -10.82
C ARG A 57 13.82 5.32 -10.88
N THR A 58 12.82 4.58 -11.42
CA THR A 58 11.45 5.07 -11.57
C THR A 58 10.76 5.23 -10.23
N CYS A 59 10.80 4.21 -9.36
CA CYS A 59 10.19 4.28 -8.02
C CYS A 59 10.87 5.35 -7.16
N ARG A 60 12.20 5.51 -7.27
CA ARG A 60 12.93 6.59 -6.58
C ARG A 60 12.43 7.97 -6.95
N ARG A 61 12.19 8.22 -8.25
CA ARG A 61 11.61 9.50 -8.72
C ARG A 61 10.18 9.73 -8.24
N GLN A 62 9.49 8.66 -7.86
CA GLN A 62 8.11 8.68 -7.36
C GLN A 62 8.04 8.68 -5.82
N GLY A 63 9.15 8.91 -5.11
CA GLY A 63 9.17 9.04 -3.65
C GLY A 63 9.43 7.75 -2.87
N SER A 64 10.01 6.69 -3.49
CA SER A 64 10.21 5.42 -2.79
C SER A 64 11.21 5.47 -1.63
N LEU A 65 12.16 6.40 -1.63
CA LEU A 65 13.07 6.58 -0.50
C LEU A 65 12.35 7.14 0.72
N GLU A 66 11.43 8.07 0.50
CA GLU A 66 10.56 8.60 1.55
C GLU A 66 9.63 7.51 2.10
N SER A 67 9.01 6.73 1.20
CA SER A 67 8.21 5.57 1.60
C SER A 67 9.00 4.56 2.43
N LEU A 68 10.24 4.26 2.04
CA LEU A 68 11.15 3.38 2.77
C LEU A 68 11.42 3.92 4.18
N GLN A 69 11.71 5.21 4.30
CA GLN A 69 12.00 5.86 5.58
C GLN A 69 10.78 5.84 6.50
N VAL A 70 9.60 6.17 5.98
CA VAL A 70 8.35 6.13 6.75
C VAL A 70 8.05 4.71 7.22
N LEU A 71 8.07 3.73 6.32
CA LEU A 71 7.82 2.33 6.66
C LEU A 71 8.79 1.80 7.71
N SER A 72 10.09 2.11 7.56
CA SER A 72 11.10 1.73 8.56
C SER A 72 10.86 2.39 9.91
N GLY A 73 10.31 3.61 9.91
CA GLY A 73 10.02 4.39 11.12
C GLY A 73 8.83 3.89 11.93
N ILE A 74 7.82 3.31 11.25
CA ILE A 74 6.58 2.82 11.87
C ILE A 74 6.49 1.29 11.97
N ALA A 75 7.50 0.57 11.46
CA ALA A 75 7.50 -0.89 11.46
C ALA A 75 7.61 -1.44 12.89
N PRO A 76 6.71 -2.34 13.30
CA PRO A 76 6.83 -3.04 14.56
C PRO A 76 7.98 -4.06 14.53
N PRO A 77 8.45 -4.57 15.68
CA PRO A 77 9.64 -5.42 15.76
C PRO A 77 9.62 -6.72 14.93
N HIS A 78 8.42 -7.22 14.59
CA HIS A 78 8.23 -8.43 13.77
C HIS A 78 8.16 -8.13 12.26
N VAL A 79 8.27 -6.86 11.85
CA VAL A 79 8.24 -6.44 10.46
C VAL A 79 9.59 -5.83 10.08
N SER A 80 10.29 -6.44 9.15
CA SER A 80 11.52 -5.90 8.58
C SER A 80 11.23 -5.12 7.29
N VAL A 81 11.88 -3.97 7.13
CA VAL A 81 11.71 -3.12 5.94
C VAL A 81 13.06 -2.98 5.25
N THR A 82 13.12 -3.42 3.99
CA THR A 82 14.37 -3.43 3.21
C THR A 82 14.20 -2.75 1.86
N ALA A 83 15.27 -2.12 1.38
CA ALA A 83 15.34 -1.64 0.01
C ALA A 83 15.59 -2.79 -0.95
N CYS A 84 14.93 -2.79 -2.11
CA CYS A 84 15.18 -3.80 -3.13
C CYS A 84 15.34 -3.20 -4.53
N GLY A 85 15.77 -4.03 -5.47
CA GLY A 85 15.84 -3.71 -6.89
C GLY A 85 14.46 -3.57 -7.54
N CYS A 86 14.44 -3.57 -8.88
CA CYS A 86 13.20 -3.38 -9.62
C CYS A 86 12.23 -4.56 -9.47
N LEU A 87 11.02 -4.27 -9.04
CA LEU A 87 9.92 -5.24 -8.90
C LEU A 87 9.08 -5.39 -10.19
N GLY A 88 9.51 -4.81 -11.31
CA GLY A 88 8.90 -5.01 -12.64
C GLY A 88 7.62 -4.21 -12.92
N LYS A 89 7.12 -3.38 -12.00
CA LYS A 89 5.87 -2.61 -12.13
C LYS A 89 6.12 -1.10 -12.16
N CYS A 90 7.06 -0.64 -12.99
CA CYS A 90 7.58 0.74 -12.98
C CYS A 90 6.53 1.84 -13.19
N GLY A 91 5.42 1.56 -13.89
CA GLY A 91 4.34 2.54 -14.10
C GLY A 91 3.42 2.75 -12.90
N ALA A 92 3.51 1.91 -11.88
CA ALA A 92 2.62 1.93 -10.72
C ALA A 92 3.38 2.11 -9.38
N GLY A 93 4.55 2.73 -9.43
CA GLY A 93 5.39 2.94 -8.24
C GLY A 93 4.94 4.10 -7.35
N PRO A 94 5.54 4.21 -6.18
CA PRO A 94 6.46 3.27 -5.55
C PRO A 94 5.80 1.92 -5.25
N ASN A 95 6.57 0.85 -5.43
CA ASN A 95 6.09 -0.51 -5.25
C ASN A 95 6.71 -1.16 -4.01
N VAL A 96 5.89 -1.91 -3.27
CA VAL A 96 6.30 -2.69 -2.10
C VAL A 96 5.86 -4.13 -2.29
N ALA A 97 6.75 -5.08 -2.01
CA ALA A 97 6.42 -6.49 -1.94
C ALA A 97 6.43 -6.96 -0.49
N VAL A 98 5.44 -7.72 -0.09
CA VAL A 98 5.29 -8.31 1.25
C VAL A 98 5.65 -9.79 1.16
N VAL A 99 6.59 -10.23 1.98
CA VAL A 99 7.08 -11.61 2.03
C VAL A 99 6.82 -12.15 3.44
N PRO A 100 6.36 -13.39 3.61
CA PRO A 100 6.22 -14.47 2.62
C PRO A 100 4.90 -14.45 1.81
N ASP A 101 3.94 -13.60 2.14
CA ASP A 101 2.58 -13.63 1.58
C ASP A 101 2.52 -13.36 0.07
N ALA A 102 3.63 -12.95 -0.55
CA ALA A 102 3.76 -12.61 -1.96
C ALA A 102 2.75 -11.50 -2.41
N VAL A 103 2.31 -10.65 -1.47
CA VAL A 103 1.42 -9.53 -1.75
C VAL A 103 2.21 -8.38 -2.37
N PHE A 104 1.63 -7.77 -3.38
CA PHE A 104 2.25 -6.68 -4.12
C PHE A 104 1.42 -5.40 -4.00
N ILE A 105 2.00 -4.39 -3.37
CA ILE A 105 1.35 -3.10 -3.10
C ILE A 105 1.95 -2.03 -4.01
N LYS A 106 1.07 -1.27 -4.66
CA LYS A 106 1.41 -0.23 -5.64
C LYS A 106 1.09 1.15 -5.08
N HIS A 107 1.67 2.19 -5.71
CA HIS A 107 1.37 3.59 -5.41
C HIS A 107 1.59 3.98 -3.93
N CYS A 108 2.62 3.41 -3.30
CA CYS A 108 2.97 3.72 -1.91
C CYS A 108 3.85 4.98 -1.83
N ALA A 109 3.35 6.14 -2.35
CA ALA A 109 4.13 7.36 -2.50
C ALA A 109 3.98 8.35 -1.34
N THR A 110 3.00 8.16 -0.46
CA THR A 110 2.72 9.11 0.62
C THR A 110 2.89 8.47 1.99
N PRO A 111 3.29 9.23 3.03
CA PRO A 111 3.36 8.75 4.40
C PRO A 111 2.03 8.13 4.89
N ALA A 112 0.91 8.76 4.57
CA ALA A 112 -0.42 8.26 4.92
C ALA A 112 -0.70 6.88 4.30
N ARG A 113 -0.35 6.68 3.01
CA ARG A 113 -0.53 5.39 2.33
C ARG A 113 0.40 4.32 2.90
N ALA A 114 1.62 4.69 3.26
CA ALA A 114 2.57 3.77 3.90
C ALA A 114 2.06 3.32 5.29
N ALA A 115 1.55 4.24 6.09
CA ALA A 115 1.00 3.94 7.41
C ALA A 115 -0.30 3.12 7.33
N GLU A 116 -1.22 3.45 6.41
CA GLU A 116 -2.43 2.66 6.14
C GLU A 116 -2.07 1.21 5.78
N MET A 117 -1.10 1.03 4.89
CA MET A 117 -0.61 -0.29 4.51
C MET A 117 -0.04 -1.05 5.72
N MET A 118 0.77 -0.40 6.55
CA MET A 118 1.36 -1.02 7.74
C MET A 118 0.27 -1.43 8.74
N SER A 119 -0.67 -0.56 9.02
CA SER A 119 -1.80 -0.85 9.90
C SER A 119 -2.62 -2.04 9.39
N PHE A 120 -2.92 -2.08 8.10
CA PHE A 120 -3.63 -3.20 7.48
C PHE A 120 -2.88 -4.54 7.62
N LEU A 121 -1.55 -4.53 7.47
CA LEU A 121 -0.73 -5.74 7.58
C LEU A 121 -0.58 -6.24 9.02
N CYS A 122 -0.55 -5.32 9.99
CA CYS A 122 -0.29 -5.64 11.39
C CYS A 122 -1.55 -5.93 12.20
N LEU A 123 -2.65 -5.22 11.92
CA LEU A 123 -3.90 -5.32 12.67
C LEU A 123 -4.91 -6.29 12.03
N GLY A 124 -4.64 -6.70 10.79
CA GLY A 124 -5.57 -7.55 10.05
C GLY A 124 -6.85 -6.83 9.62
N ARG A 125 -7.86 -7.64 9.24
CA ARG A 125 -9.16 -7.15 8.76
C ARG A 125 -10.21 -6.97 9.85
N ASP A 126 -9.84 -7.15 11.10
CA ASP A 126 -10.77 -7.35 12.22
C ASP A 126 -11.31 -6.03 12.81
N GLY A 127 -11.83 -5.15 11.95
CA GLY A 127 -12.72 -4.08 12.39
C GLY A 127 -12.17 -3.03 13.38
N THR A 128 -10.92 -3.11 13.76
CA THR A 128 -10.24 -2.01 14.45
C THR A 128 -10.19 -0.81 13.52
N ASP A 129 -10.38 0.37 14.06
CA ASP A 129 -10.32 1.60 13.30
C ASP A 129 -8.88 1.83 12.77
N ILE A 130 -8.61 1.23 11.59
CA ILE A 130 -7.31 1.32 10.90
C ILE A 130 -6.88 2.79 10.75
N GLN A 131 -7.84 3.70 10.56
CA GLN A 131 -7.54 5.12 10.42
C GLN A 131 -6.99 5.72 11.70
N THR A 132 -7.56 5.37 12.86
CA THR A 132 -7.07 5.85 14.15
C THR A 132 -5.67 5.33 14.42
N GLU A 133 -5.40 4.07 14.20
CA GLU A 133 -4.05 3.50 14.39
C GLU A 133 -3.03 4.07 13.39
N THR A 134 -3.44 4.28 12.14
CA THR A 134 -2.62 4.96 11.14
C THR A 134 -2.21 6.36 11.59
N ASN A 135 -3.16 7.13 12.12
CA ASN A 135 -2.90 8.48 12.61
C ASN A 135 -1.95 8.47 13.81
N LYS A 136 -2.12 7.56 14.77
CA LYS A 136 -1.20 7.39 15.91
C LYS A 136 0.23 7.07 15.46
N CYS A 137 0.38 6.13 14.52
CA CYS A 137 1.69 5.79 13.98
C CYS A 137 2.38 6.97 13.30
N LEU A 138 1.64 7.78 12.55
CA LEU A 138 2.17 8.98 11.89
C LEU A 138 2.52 10.08 12.90
N GLU A 139 1.72 10.27 13.93
CA GLU A 139 1.99 11.24 15.01
C GLU A 139 3.24 10.86 15.78
N ALA A 140 3.36 9.59 16.20
CA ALA A 140 4.56 9.08 16.85
C ALA A 140 5.83 9.26 15.99
N LEU A 141 5.73 8.99 14.69
CA LEU A 141 6.84 9.23 13.75
C LEU A 141 7.21 10.71 13.66
N ALA A 142 6.22 11.60 13.62
CA ALA A 142 6.45 13.03 13.56
C ALA A 142 7.14 13.55 14.85
N LEU A 143 6.70 13.10 16.03
CA LEU A 143 7.32 13.44 17.31
C LEU A 143 8.77 12.94 17.38
N ARG A 144 9.03 11.72 16.94
CA ARG A 144 10.39 11.17 16.90
C ARG A 144 11.31 11.97 15.98
N LYS A 145 10.87 12.34 14.77
CA LYS A 145 11.65 13.18 13.87
C LYS A 145 11.97 14.55 14.45
N ARG A 146 10.99 15.18 15.08
CA ARG A 146 11.22 16.46 15.76
C ARG A 146 12.23 16.33 16.92
N ALA A 147 12.17 15.23 17.67
CA ALA A 147 13.15 14.96 18.70
C ALA A 147 14.56 14.76 18.15
N GLU A 148 14.70 14.05 17.02
CA GLU A 148 15.97 13.90 16.31
C GLU A 148 16.52 15.27 15.87
N ASP A 149 15.68 16.15 15.30
CA ASP A 149 16.06 17.51 14.92
C ASP A 149 16.52 18.37 16.13
N GLU A 150 15.87 18.23 17.29
CA GLU A 150 16.27 18.92 18.51
C GLU A 150 17.56 18.36 19.11
N MET A 151 17.80 17.05 18.97
CA MET A 151 19.09 16.45 19.35
C MET A 151 20.24 16.99 18.49
N ASP A 152 20.05 17.14 17.20
CA ASP A 152 21.04 17.69 16.27
C ASP A 152 21.38 19.15 16.57
N LYS A 153 20.42 19.91 17.15
CA LYS A 153 20.63 21.29 17.63
C LYS A 153 21.25 21.35 19.04
N GLY A 154 21.40 20.20 19.72
CA GLY A 154 21.90 20.12 21.10
C GLY A 154 20.85 20.37 22.18
N ASN A 155 19.56 20.44 21.82
CA ASN A 155 18.43 20.69 22.72
C ASN A 155 17.93 19.39 23.36
N PHE A 156 18.78 18.70 24.13
CA PHE A 156 18.48 17.37 24.67
C PHE A 156 17.27 17.33 25.60
N SER A 157 16.99 18.41 26.33
CA SER A 157 15.82 18.52 27.22
C SER A 157 14.52 18.49 26.43
N GLU A 158 14.43 19.24 25.33
CA GLU A 158 13.26 19.26 24.45
C GLU A 158 13.10 17.94 23.70
N ALA A 159 14.20 17.37 23.23
CA ALA A 159 14.19 16.06 22.58
C ALA A 159 13.64 14.97 23.52
N PHE A 160 14.07 14.96 24.77
CA PHE A 160 13.56 14.04 25.79
C PHE A 160 12.05 14.22 26.04
N HIS A 161 11.59 15.49 26.13
CA HIS A 161 10.18 15.78 26.29
C HIS A 161 9.34 15.27 25.13
N LEU A 162 9.79 15.47 23.88
CA LEU A 162 9.11 14.97 22.70
C LEU A 162 9.04 13.44 22.66
N LEU A 163 10.14 12.76 23.01
CA LEU A 163 10.17 11.28 23.04
C LEU A 163 9.31 10.69 24.16
N SER A 164 9.06 11.41 25.23
CA SER A 164 8.20 10.95 26.32
C SER A 164 6.71 11.02 26.00
N GLN A 165 6.33 11.64 24.87
CA GLN A 165 4.94 11.72 24.38
C GLN A 165 4.58 10.56 23.43
N VAL A 166 5.55 9.76 23.00
CA VAL A 166 5.39 8.60 22.10
C VAL A 166 5.07 7.37 22.96
#